data_3d881624f0388baa89fbd4a52eaf1fe1
#
_entry.id   3d881624f0388baa89fbd4a52eaf1fe1
#
_cell.length_a   1.000
_cell.length_b   1.000
_cell.length_c   1.000
_cell.angle_alpha   90.00
_cell.angle_beta   90.00
_cell.angle_gamma   90.00
#
_symmetry.space_group_name_H-M   'P 1'
#
loop_
_entity.id
_entity.type
_entity.pdbx_description
1 polymer ?
#
loop_
_entity_poly.entity_id
_entity_poly.type
_entity_poly.pdbx_seq_one_letter_code
_entity_poly.pdbx_strand_id
1 'polypeptide(L)'
;MGAAQNDLSELLERNGVRATPRRLEVLGELAQERDDVTAQQLWGRLRERDSHTGLATVYRTLALLSEKGVVDVLSHHGGEQCYRLCGDEHHHHLLCERCHRVVEVLECGLDDWVTAAARRHGFVATEHRVEIVGLCADCR
;
A
#
# COMPACT_ATOMS: atom_id res chain seq x y z
N MET A 1 -12.97 7.65 -18.54
CA MET A 1 -13.46 7.80 -17.14
C MET A 1 -14.18 6.53 -16.66
N GLY A 2 -15.09 5.96 -17.40
CA GLY A 2 -15.83 4.79 -16.97
C GLY A 2 -15.02 3.49 -16.83
N ALA A 3 -14.04 3.23 -17.68
CA ALA A 3 -13.22 2.02 -17.65
C ALA A 3 -12.36 1.93 -16.38
N ALA A 4 -11.68 3.00 -16.00
CA ALA A 4 -10.84 3.03 -14.81
C ALA A 4 -11.63 2.83 -13.51
N GLN A 5 -12.85 3.36 -13.42
CA GLN A 5 -13.72 3.15 -12.25
C GLN A 5 -14.26 1.71 -12.18
N ASN A 6 -14.55 1.09 -13.31
CA ASN A 6 -14.95 -0.31 -13.35
C ASN A 6 -13.83 -1.23 -12.86
N ASP A 7 -12.59 -0.97 -13.30
CA ASP A 7 -11.42 -1.74 -12.88
C ASP A 7 -11.18 -1.64 -11.37
N LEU A 8 -11.37 -0.46 -10.77
CA LEU A 8 -11.24 -0.26 -9.32
C LEU A 8 -12.39 -0.91 -8.54
N SER A 9 -13.61 -0.87 -9.08
CA SER A 9 -14.76 -1.56 -8.49
C SER A 9 -14.55 -3.07 -8.47
N GLU A 10 -14.11 -3.64 -9.59
CA GLU A 10 -13.77 -5.06 -9.71
C GLU A 10 -12.63 -5.46 -8.77
N LEU A 11 -11.61 -4.61 -8.63
CA LEU A 11 -10.52 -4.82 -7.69
C LEU A 11 -11.03 -4.94 -6.24
N LEU A 12 -11.92 -4.04 -5.83
CA LEU A 12 -12.51 -4.08 -4.50
C LEU A 12 -13.35 -5.34 -4.28
N GLU A 13 -14.24 -5.64 -5.21
CA GLU A 13 -15.14 -6.79 -5.13
C GLU A 13 -14.40 -8.12 -5.11
N ARG A 14 -13.37 -8.26 -5.94
CA ARG A 14 -12.48 -9.44 -5.97
C ARG A 14 -11.78 -9.69 -4.63
N ASN A 15 -11.51 -8.62 -3.87
CA ASN A 15 -10.91 -8.69 -2.54
C ASN A 15 -11.94 -8.68 -1.39
N GLY A 16 -13.22 -8.88 -1.71
CA GLY A 16 -14.29 -8.95 -0.71
C GLY A 16 -14.66 -7.60 -0.10
N VAL A 17 -14.37 -6.50 -0.79
CA VAL A 17 -14.67 -5.15 -0.36
C VAL A 17 -15.80 -4.56 -1.21
N ARG A 18 -16.88 -4.15 -0.56
CA ARG A 18 -17.98 -3.48 -1.27
C ARG A 18 -17.51 -2.14 -1.86
N ALA A 19 -17.72 -1.96 -3.17
CA ALA A 19 -17.42 -0.74 -3.88
C ALA A 19 -18.44 0.36 -3.56
N THR A 20 -18.15 1.17 -2.55
CA THR A 20 -18.93 2.36 -2.25
C THR A 20 -18.34 3.60 -2.91
N PRO A 21 -19.12 4.66 -3.19
CA PRO A 21 -18.59 5.89 -3.79
C PRO A 21 -17.37 6.45 -3.04
N ARG A 22 -17.39 6.46 -1.72
CA ARG A 22 -16.27 6.96 -0.90
C ARG A 22 -15.02 6.11 -1.00
N ARG A 23 -15.16 4.79 -1.03
CA ARG A 23 -14.04 3.87 -1.20
C ARG A 23 -13.43 4.00 -2.59
N LEU A 24 -14.25 4.17 -3.61
CA LEU A 24 -13.79 4.40 -4.98
C LEU A 24 -13.07 5.74 -5.12
N GLU A 25 -13.53 6.80 -4.45
CA GLU A 25 -12.82 8.09 -4.41
C GLU A 25 -11.42 7.94 -3.80
N VAL A 26 -11.33 7.32 -2.64
CA VAL A 26 -10.05 7.11 -1.94
C VAL A 26 -9.10 6.24 -2.76
N LEU A 27 -9.58 5.12 -3.26
CA LEU A 27 -8.78 4.20 -4.08
C LEU A 27 -8.38 4.84 -5.41
N GLY A 28 -9.29 5.57 -6.03
CA GLY A 28 -9.03 6.27 -7.30
C GLY A 28 -7.97 7.35 -7.17
N GLU A 29 -7.95 8.10 -6.07
CA GLU A 29 -6.90 9.07 -5.80
C GLU A 29 -5.57 8.37 -5.53
N LEU A 30 -5.57 7.33 -4.70
CA LEU A 30 -4.38 6.55 -4.41
C LEU A 30 -3.77 5.91 -5.66
N ALA A 31 -4.60 5.44 -6.59
CA ALA A 31 -4.15 4.83 -7.84
C ALA A 31 -3.41 5.80 -8.79
N GLN A 32 -3.53 7.10 -8.59
CA GLN A 32 -2.81 8.11 -9.35
C GLN A 32 -1.42 8.41 -8.79
N GLU A 33 -1.14 7.93 -7.58
CA GLU A 33 0.15 8.14 -6.93
C GLU A 33 1.20 7.17 -7.47
N ARG A 34 2.39 7.69 -7.72
CA ARG A 34 3.55 6.88 -8.13
C ARG A 34 4.30 6.32 -6.94
N ASP A 35 4.38 7.12 -5.90
CA ASP A 35 5.02 6.78 -4.64
C ASP A 35 3.97 6.59 -3.55
N ASP A 36 4.40 6.27 -2.36
CA ASP A 36 3.51 6.16 -1.22
C ASP A 36 3.07 7.54 -0.70
N VAL A 37 1.90 7.59 -0.08
CA VAL A 37 1.35 8.82 0.49
C VAL A 37 0.79 8.58 1.89
N THR A 38 0.81 9.61 2.71
CA THR A 38 0.10 9.57 3.99
C THR A 38 -1.41 9.73 3.80
N ALA A 39 -2.20 9.30 4.77
CA ALA A 39 -3.65 9.50 4.74
C ALA A 39 -4.02 10.99 4.69
N GLN A 40 -3.26 11.84 5.36
CA GLN A 40 -3.48 13.30 5.34
C GLN A 40 -3.20 13.93 3.99
N GLN A 41 -2.11 13.51 3.33
CA GLN A 41 -1.80 13.97 1.96
C GLN A 41 -2.89 13.55 0.98
N LEU A 42 -3.34 12.30 1.07
CA LEU A 42 -4.41 11.79 0.22
C LEU A 42 -5.72 12.54 0.43
N TRP A 43 -6.08 12.79 1.69
CA TRP A 43 -7.25 13.60 2.04
C TRP A 43 -7.14 15.04 1.50
N GLY A 44 -5.96 15.68 1.61
CA GLY A 44 -5.71 17.00 1.04
C GLY A 44 -6.00 17.05 -0.45
N ARG A 45 -5.53 16.06 -1.21
CA ARG A 45 -5.79 15.96 -2.67
C ARG A 45 -7.26 15.73 -3.00
N LEU A 46 -7.95 14.90 -2.22
CA LEU A 46 -9.40 14.72 -2.37
C LEU A 46 -10.15 16.02 -2.17
N ARG A 47 -9.75 16.84 -1.20
CA ARG A 47 -10.35 18.15 -0.97
C ARG A 47 -10.10 19.14 -2.11
N GLU A 48 -8.93 19.12 -2.70
CA GLU A 48 -8.60 19.92 -3.89
C GLU A 48 -9.48 19.59 -5.09
N ARG A 49 -10.06 18.38 -5.10
CA ARG A 49 -11.02 17.92 -6.11
C ARG A 49 -12.48 18.03 -5.66
N ASP A 50 -12.76 18.90 -4.70
CA ASP A 50 -14.10 19.15 -4.15
C ASP A 50 -14.77 17.90 -3.54
N SER A 51 -14.00 16.88 -3.15
CA SER A 51 -14.55 15.73 -2.42
C SER A 51 -14.98 16.13 -1.01
N HIS A 52 -16.13 15.61 -0.59
CA HIS A 52 -16.64 15.76 0.76
C HIS A 52 -16.26 14.62 1.70
N THR A 53 -15.34 13.74 1.26
CA THR A 53 -14.84 12.63 2.07
C THR A 53 -14.02 13.14 3.23
N GLY A 54 -14.42 12.79 4.46
CA GLY A 54 -13.71 13.20 5.68
C GLY A 54 -12.43 12.41 5.92
N LEU A 55 -11.50 12.99 6.68
CA LEU A 55 -10.22 12.35 7.00
C LEU A 55 -10.40 11.00 7.71
N ALA A 56 -11.35 10.91 8.64
CA ALA A 56 -11.64 9.64 9.32
C ALA A 56 -12.11 8.54 8.35
N THR A 57 -12.86 8.89 7.33
CA THR A 57 -13.28 7.96 6.27
C THR A 57 -12.08 7.50 5.43
N VAL A 58 -11.14 8.40 5.12
CA VAL A 58 -9.88 8.05 4.44
C VAL A 58 -9.11 7.04 5.25
N TYR A 59 -8.88 7.27 6.54
CA TYR A 59 -8.18 6.33 7.43
C TYR A 59 -8.87 4.97 7.51
N ARG A 60 -10.19 4.93 7.71
CA ARG A 60 -10.94 3.67 7.77
C ARG A 60 -10.89 2.90 6.46
N THR A 61 -10.97 3.60 5.35
CA THR A 61 -10.89 2.98 4.02
C THR A 61 -9.49 2.39 3.79
N LEU A 62 -8.44 3.15 4.06
CA LEU A 62 -7.06 2.67 3.92
C LEU A 62 -6.77 1.48 4.84
N ALA A 63 -7.25 1.49 6.08
CA ALA A 63 -7.11 0.37 7.01
C ALA A 63 -7.81 -0.89 6.48
N LEU A 64 -9.03 -0.77 5.97
CA LEU A 64 -9.76 -1.88 5.35
C LEU A 64 -9.04 -2.42 4.12
N LEU A 65 -8.58 -1.56 3.24
CA LEU A 65 -7.86 -1.95 2.02
C LEU A 65 -6.52 -2.62 2.34
N SER A 66 -5.83 -2.16 3.38
CA SER A 66 -4.61 -2.80 3.87
C SER A 66 -4.88 -4.19 4.44
N GLU A 67 -5.92 -4.34 5.26
CA GLU A 67 -6.33 -5.64 5.80
C GLU A 67 -6.67 -6.64 4.69
N LYS A 68 -7.26 -6.18 3.59
CA LYS A 68 -7.63 -7.00 2.44
C LYS A 68 -6.51 -7.19 1.42
N GLY A 69 -5.32 -6.65 1.67
CA GLY A 69 -4.17 -6.79 0.79
C GLY A 69 -4.24 -5.98 -0.51
N VAL A 70 -5.14 -5.02 -0.61
CA VAL A 70 -5.27 -4.13 -1.78
C VAL A 70 -4.25 -2.99 -1.73
N VAL A 71 -3.88 -2.58 -0.53
CA VAL A 71 -2.99 -1.45 -0.26
C VAL A 71 -1.86 -1.89 0.67
N ASP A 72 -0.64 -1.53 0.34
CA ASP A 72 0.52 -1.68 1.22
C ASP A 72 0.59 -0.51 2.20
N VAL A 73 0.97 -0.82 3.43
CA VAL A 73 1.33 0.17 4.45
C VAL A 73 2.84 0.12 4.64
N LEU A 74 3.49 1.24 4.44
CA LEU A 74 4.93 1.40 4.56
C LEU A 74 5.22 2.35 5.74
N SER A 75 6.19 1.99 6.56
CA SER A 75 6.61 2.81 7.69
C SER A 75 7.90 3.54 7.37
N HIS A 76 7.84 4.87 7.31
CA HIS A 76 9.02 5.70 7.13
C HIS A 76 9.66 6.07 8.47
N HIS A 77 10.86 6.63 8.38
CA HIS A 77 11.59 7.13 9.53
C HIS A 77 10.73 8.13 10.32
N GLY A 78 10.60 7.94 11.63
CA GLY A 78 9.70 8.74 12.47
C GLY A 78 8.31 8.13 12.73
N GLY A 79 8.04 6.94 12.21
CA GLY A 79 6.79 6.21 12.45
C GLY A 79 5.61 6.66 11.61
N GLU A 80 5.85 7.50 10.60
CA GLU A 80 4.81 7.93 9.67
C GLU A 80 4.39 6.77 8.78
N GLN A 81 3.09 6.48 8.76
CA GLN A 81 2.51 5.46 7.89
C GLN A 81 2.14 6.05 6.54
N CYS A 82 2.65 5.43 5.49
CA CYS A 82 2.34 5.76 4.12
C CYS A 82 1.65 4.58 3.44
N TYR A 83 0.85 4.88 2.44
CA TYR A 83 0.01 3.92 1.76
C TYR A 83 0.30 3.93 0.26
N ARG A 84 0.26 2.76 -0.34
CA ARG A 84 0.47 2.56 -1.76
C ARG A 84 -0.44 1.46 -2.28
N LEU A 85 -1.01 1.65 -3.46
CA LEU A 85 -1.69 0.58 -4.16
C LEU A 85 -0.67 -0.50 -4.54
N CYS A 86 -0.92 -1.73 -4.15
CA CYS A 86 -0.02 -2.85 -4.44
C CYS A 86 -0.57 -3.78 -5.51
N GLY A 87 0.35 -4.54 -6.14
CA GLY A 87 -0.01 -5.64 -7.02
C GLY A 87 -0.44 -6.89 -6.25
N ASP A 88 -1.02 -7.85 -6.96
CA ASP A 88 -1.50 -9.11 -6.38
C ASP A 88 -0.36 -10.11 -6.10
N GLU A 89 0.82 -9.88 -6.66
CA GLU A 89 1.97 -10.78 -6.51
C GLU A 89 2.75 -10.48 -5.23
N HIS A 90 3.38 -11.53 -4.70
CA HIS A 90 4.31 -11.38 -3.57
C HIS A 90 5.46 -10.44 -3.96
N HIS A 91 5.68 -9.41 -3.18
CA HIS A 91 6.71 -8.42 -3.43
C HIS A 91 7.27 -7.85 -2.13
N HIS A 92 8.42 -7.21 -2.26
CA HIS A 92 9.11 -6.49 -1.22
C HIS A 92 9.32 -5.04 -1.65
N HIS A 93 9.77 -4.18 -0.75
CA HIS A 93 9.95 -2.77 -1.02
C HIS A 93 11.37 -2.30 -0.72
N LEU A 94 11.90 -1.46 -1.62
CA LEU A 94 13.04 -0.59 -1.37
C LEU A 94 12.51 0.82 -1.14
N LEU A 95 12.84 1.43 -0.02
CA LEU A 95 12.41 2.78 0.36
C LEU A 95 13.61 3.70 0.48
N CYS A 96 13.52 4.86 -0.17
CA CYS A 96 14.50 5.92 0.05
C CYS A 96 14.09 6.75 1.26
N GLU A 97 14.94 6.78 2.28
CA GLU A 97 14.67 7.55 3.51
C GLU A 97 14.69 9.08 3.31
N ARG A 98 15.27 9.55 2.19
CA ARG A 98 15.38 10.98 1.90
C ARG A 98 14.28 11.53 1.01
N CYS A 99 14.01 10.89 -0.14
CA CYS A 99 13.00 11.36 -1.10
C CYS A 99 11.71 10.54 -1.09
N HIS A 100 11.62 9.52 -0.25
CA HIS A 100 10.47 8.61 -0.11
C HIS A 100 10.12 7.80 -1.37
N ARG A 101 11.05 7.71 -2.34
CA ARG A 101 10.88 6.83 -3.49
C ARG A 101 10.70 5.38 -3.02
N VAL A 102 9.71 4.71 -3.57
CA VAL A 102 9.43 3.29 -3.31
C VAL A 102 9.61 2.50 -4.59
N VAL A 103 10.29 1.38 -4.50
CA VAL A 103 10.44 0.42 -5.60
C VAL A 103 9.98 -0.94 -5.13
N GLU A 104 9.09 -1.57 -5.89
CA GLU A 104 8.69 -2.96 -5.68
C GLU A 104 9.76 -3.90 -6.20
N VAL A 105 10.09 -4.90 -5.40
CA VAL A 105 11.03 -5.98 -5.74
C VAL A 105 10.25 -7.29 -5.77
N LEU A 106 10.09 -7.86 -6.94
CA LEU A 106 9.33 -9.09 -7.13
C LEU A 106 10.16 -10.34 -6.85
N GLU A 107 11.48 -10.26 -6.99
CA GLU A 107 12.38 -11.36 -6.69
C GLU A 107 12.43 -11.60 -5.19
N CYS A 108 12.14 -12.82 -4.80
CA CYS A 108 12.27 -13.26 -3.41
C CYS A 108 13.14 -14.50 -3.31
N GLY A 109 14.31 -14.37 -2.69
CA GLY A 109 15.20 -15.48 -2.37
C GLY A 109 15.16 -15.89 -0.90
N LEU A 110 14.13 -15.51 -0.16
CA LEU A 110 14.06 -15.67 1.30
C LEU A 110 13.23 -16.84 1.78
N ASP A 111 12.50 -17.52 0.90
CA ASP A 111 11.53 -18.54 1.28
C ASP A 111 12.15 -19.68 2.10
N ASP A 112 13.31 -20.19 1.71
CA ASP A 112 14.02 -21.24 2.43
C ASP A 112 14.48 -20.76 3.82
N TRP A 113 15.02 -19.56 3.90
CA TRP A 113 15.45 -18.96 5.15
C TRP A 113 14.27 -18.72 6.09
N VAL A 114 13.17 -18.16 5.58
CA VAL A 114 11.94 -17.91 6.36
C VAL A 114 11.38 -19.22 6.89
N THR A 115 11.30 -20.25 6.06
CA THR A 115 10.81 -21.58 6.47
C THR A 115 11.70 -22.20 7.54
N ALA A 116 13.02 -22.13 7.37
CA ALA A 116 13.97 -22.67 8.35
C ALA A 116 13.92 -21.91 9.67
N ALA A 117 13.82 -20.59 9.61
CA ALA A 117 13.71 -19.75 10.82
C ALA A 117 12.41 -20.04 11.57
N ALA A 118 11.29 -20.13 10.88
CA ALA A 118 9.99 -20.44 11.48
C ALA A 118 10.00 -21.83 12.16
N ARG A 119 10.47 -22.85 11.48
CA ARG A 119 10.57 -24.22 12.02
C ARG A 119 11.43 -24.30 13.27
N ARG A 120 12.56 -23.58 13.28
CA ARG A 120 13.48 -23.56 14.43
C ARG A 120 12.80 -23.07 15.70
N HIS A 121 11.82 -22.21 15.58
CA HIS A 121 11.06 -21.64 16.68
C HIS A 121 9.64 -22.20 16.84
N GLY A 122 9.30 -23.29 16.14
CA GLY A 122 8.00 -23.94 16.26
C GLY A 122 6.86 -23.22 15.53
N PHE A 123 7.18 -22.41 14.53
CA PHE A 123 6.20 -21.69 13.71
C PHE A 123 6.04 -22.31 12.32
N VAL A 124 4.87 -22.08 11.75
CA VAL A 124 4.62 -22.26 10.31
C VAL A 124 4.48 -20.86 9.72
N ALA A 125 5.38 -20.47 8.83
CA ALA A 125 5.31 -19.18 8.17
C ALA A 125 4.16 -19.20 7.14
N THR A 126 3.25 -18.25 7.24
CA THR A 126 2.13 -18.07 6.30
C THR A 126 2.39 -16.95 5.30
N GLU A 127 3.15 -15.95 5.71
CA GLU A 127 3.60 -14.85 4.85
C GLU A 127 4.90 -14.25 5.41
N HIS A 128 5.60 -13.48 4.60
CA HIS A 128 6.69 -12.63 5.06
C HIS A 128 6.69 -11.31 4.28
N ARG A 129 7.20 -10.28 4.92
CA ARG A 129 7.34 -8.93 4.33
C ARG A 129 8.74 -8.43 4.59
N VAL A 130 9.33 -7.78 3.59
CA VAL A 130 10.65 -7.15 3.72
C VAL A 130 10.58 -5.73 3.18
N GLU A 131 11.01 -4.81 4.01
CA GLU A 131 11.26 -3.43 3.63
C GLU A 131 12.75 -3.15 3.80
N ILE A 132 13.38 -2.71 2.72
CA ILE A 132 14.79 -2.32 2.74
C ILE A 132 14.84 -0.80 2.65
N VAL A 133 15.38 -0.17 3.67
CA VAL A 133 15.49 1.29 3.77
C VAL A 133 16.92 1.72 3.46
N GLY A 134 17.07 2.72 2.60
CA GLY A 134 18.37 3.23 2.23
C GLY A 134 18.28 4.54 1.44
N LEU A 135 19.27 4.81 0.62
CA LEU A 135 19.32 5.99 -0.25
C LEU A 135 19.27 5.57 -1.71
N CYS A 136 18.37 6.17 -2.48
CA CYS A 136 18.35 5.96 -3.93
C CYS A 136 19.55 6.65 -4.62
N ALA A 137 19.74 6.33 -5.90
CA ALA A 137 20.88 6.87 -6.66
C ALA A 137 20.95 8.40 -6.69
N ASP A 138 19.78 9.07 -6.65
CA ASP A 138 19.67 10.53 -6.68
C ASP A 138 19.92 11.20 -5.32
N CYS A 139 19.88 10.40 -4.23
CA CYS A 139 19.98 10.89 -2.86
C CYS A 139 21.29 10.53 -2.12
N ARG A 140 22.03 9.59 -2.64
CA ARG A 140 23.33 9.16 -2.07
C ARG A 140 24.48 10.13 -2.34
#